data_846795bc9d78ad860feec7b618f2e944
#
_entry.id   846795bc9d78ad860feec7b618f2e944
#
_cell.length_a   1.000
_cell.length_b   1.000
_cell.length_c   1.000
_cell.angle_alpha   90.00
_cell.angle_beta   90.00
_cell.angle_gamma   90.00
#
_symmetry.space_group_name_H-M   'P 1'
#
loop_
_entity.id
_entity.type
_entity.pdbx_description
1 polymer ?
#
loop_
_entity_poly.entity_id
_entity_poly.type
_entity_poly.pdbx_seq_one_letter_code
_entity_poly.pdbx_strand_id
1 'polypeptide(L)'
;MNYDSKETPVTEFTLADGSLLYPLNKTLLRRSRSAAYWSWLLAGVSAYNVLFAFARAPIRVTFGLCVTDFIFAIGHSIGPIATYVSLALVLGIVCALTLFGLYIWRIQTWAFIASIILLSVDTVLVALVWGLGFFAAFAIHLLAIYLTFLGYGAAKLYSERRKNGQA
;
A
#
# COMPACT_ATOMS: atom_id res chain seq x y z
N MET A 1 29.38 28.02 7.96
CA MET A 1 27.99 28.05 8.45
C MET A 1 27.78 26.80 9.30
N ASN A 2 28.02 26.93 10.62
CA ASN A 2 27.86 25.81 11.57
C ASN A 2 26.37 25.61 11.83
N TYR A 3 25.81 24.52 11.33
CA TYR A 3 24.54 24.03 11.77
C TYR A 3 24.73 23.33 13.12
N ASP A 4 24.63 24.10 14.18
CA ASP A 4 24.51 23.61 15.54
C ASP A 4 23.09 23.01 15.66
N SER A 5 22.94 21.73 15.28
CA SER A 5 21.74 20.96 15.60
C SER A 5 21.74 20.75 17.12
N LYS A 6 21.17 21.69 17.86
CA LYS A 6 20.72 21.44 19.22
C LYS A 6 19.70 20.31 19.14
N GLU A 7 20.21 19.09 19.26
CA GLU A 7 19.38 17.95 19.62
C GLU A 7 18.69 18.34 20.94
N THR A 8 17.42 18.72 20.86
CA THR A 8 16.57 18.82 22.03
C THR A 8 16.69 17.49 22.77
N PRO A 9 17.07 17.49 24.06
CA PRO A 9 17.18 16.25 24.80
C PRO A 9 15.83 15.56 24.73
N VAL A 10 15.83 14.35 24.13
CA VAL A 10 14.66 13.49 24.06
C VAL A 10 14.32 13.15 25.51
N THR A 11 13.34 13.85 26.07
CA THR A 11 12.83 13.54 27.39
C THR A 11 12.29 12.12 27.35
N GLU A 12 12.99 11.20 27.99
CA GLU A 12 12.57 9.83 28.18
C GLU A 12 11.32 9.84 29.05
N PHE A 13 10.14 9.77 28.40
CA PHE A 13 8.90 9.56 29.14
C PHE A 13 8.84 8.09 29.53
N THR A 14 8.97 7.82 30.81
CA THR A 14 8.72 6.50 31.39
C THR A 14 7.26 6.39 31.82
N LEU A 15 6.66 5.23 31.60
CA LEU A 15 5.37 4.87 32.21
C LEU A 15 5.55 4.68 33.71
N ALA A 16 4.45 4.71 34.47
CA ALA A 16 4.45 4.47 35.91
C ALA A 16 5.08 3.12 36.32
N ASP A 17 5.19 2.16 35.40
CA ASP A 17 5.84 0.87 35.55
C ASP A 17 7.34 0.88 35.17
N GLY A 18 7.93 2.04 34.88
CA GLY A 18 9.33 2.17 34.48
C GLY A 18 9.64 1.82 33.01
N SER A 19 8.65 1.50 32.17
CA SER A 19 8.87 1.20 30.76
C SER A 19 9.00 2.49 29.93
N LEU A 20 9.89 2.45 28.92
CA LEU A 20 10.15 3.57 28.02
C LEU A 20 9.06 3.68 26.96
N LEU A 21 8.34 4.81 26.92
CA LEU A 21 7.32 5.11 25.90
C LEU A 21 7.92 5.36 24.50
N TYR A 22 9.09 5.96 24.46
CA TYR A 22 9.74 6.37 23.20
C TYR A 22 10.00 5.20 22.24
N PRO A 23 10.61 4.07 22.63
CA PRO A 23 10.88 2.97 21.72
C PRO A 23 9.57 2.35 21.18
N LEU A 24 8.50 2.33 21.98
CA LEU A 24 7.21 1.80 21.57
C LEU A 24 6.56 2.67 20.49
N ASN A 25 6.58 4.00 20.65
CA ASN A 25 6.02 4.93 19.66
C ASN A 25 6.78 4.86 18.32
N LYS A 26 8.11 4.75 18.35
CA LYS A 26 8.96 4.55 17.15
C LYS A 26 8.62 3.23 16.45
N THR A 27 8.41 2.16 17.20
CA THR A 27 8.04 0.84 16.65
C THR A 27 6.65 0.87 16.00
N LEU A 28 5.65 1.50 16.65
CA LEU A 28 4.30 1.67 16.11
C LEU A 28 4.33 2.48 14.81
N LEU A 29 5.09 3.59 14.81
CA LEU A 29 5.25 4.43 13.64
C LEU A 29 5.90 3.68 12.46
N ARG A 30 6.98 2.94 12.72
CA ARG A 30 7.66 2.12 11.71
C ARG A 30 6.73 1.05 11.16
N ARG A 31 5.99 0.35 12.01
CA ARG A 31 5.04 -0.70 11.61
C ARG A 31 3.88 -0.13 10.79
N SER A 32 3.34 1.01 11.18
CA SER A 32 2.32 1.72 10.42
C SER A 32 2.83 2.12 9.03
N ARG A 33 4.01 2.74 8.94
CA ARG A 33 4.59 3.18 7.67
C ARG A 33 4.99 2.03 6.75
N SER A 34 5.30 0.84 7.29
CA SER A 34 5.62 -0.33 6.45
C SER A 34 4.47 -0.72 5.52
N ALA A 35 3.22 -0.47 5.90
CA ALA A 35 2.06 -0.70 5.02
C ALA A 35 2.06 0.18 3.76
N ALA A 36 2.64 1.40 3.82
CA ALA A 36 2.74 2.27 2.66
C ALA A 36 3.62 1.67 1.55
N TYR A 37 4.68 0.97 1.91
CA TYR A 37 5.57 0.31 0.94
C TYR A 37 4.85 -0.75 0.12
N TRP A 38 3.90 -1.47 0.71
CA TRP A 38 3.10 -2.45 0.00
C TRP A 38 2.18 -1.79 -1.03
N SER A 39 1.54 -0.68 -0.67
CA SER A 39 0.73 0.10 -1.63
C SER A 39 1.57 0.60 -2.80
N TRP A 40 2.77 1.13 -2.54
CA TRP A 40 3.67 1.62 -3.59
C TRP A 40 4.27 0.49 -4.42
N LEU A 41 4.61 -0.64 -3.81
CA LEU A 41 5.11 -1.82 -4.52
C LEU A 41 4.06 -2.31 -5.53
N LEU A 42 2.82 -2.50 -5.08
CA LEU A 42 1.73 -2.97 -5.94
C LEU A 42 1.40 -1.95 -7.02
N ALA A 43 1.37 -0.65 -6.71
CA ALA A 43 1.20 0.40 -7.70
C ALA A 43 2.30 0.37 -8.77
N GLY A 44 3.57 0.25 -8.36
CA GLY A 44 4.71 0.19 -9.26
C GLY A 44 4.70 -1.03 -10.17
N VAL A 45 4.41 -2.22 -9.61
CA VAL A 45 4.31 -3.46 -10.40
C VAL A 45 3.14 -3.41 -11.37
N SER A 46 1.98 -2.86 -10.95
CA SER A 46 0.83 -2.71 -11.83
C SER A 46 1.11 -1.74 -12.99
N ALA A 47 1.75 -0.59 -12.70
CA ALA A 47 2.19 0.33 -13.73
C ALA A 47 3.16 -0.33 -14.72
N TYR A 48 4.15 -1.06 -14.21
CA TYR A 48 5.10 -1.82 -15.00
C TYR A 48 4.38 -2.80 -15.94
N ASN A 49 3.50 -3.65 -15.41
CA ASN A 49 2.78 -4.65 -16.20
C ASN A 49 2.00 -4.02 -17.37
N VAL A 50 1.29 -2.92 -17.11
CA VAL A 50 0.48 -2.27 -18.13
C VAL A 50 1.33 -1.58 -19.18
N LEU A 51 2.43 -0.93 -18.81
CA LEU A 51 3.36 -0.33 -19.76
C LEU A 51 3.98 -1.39 -20.66
N PHE A 52 4.39 -2.53 -20.12
CA PHE A 52 4.96 -3.63 -20.89
C PHE A 52 3.91 -4.34 -21.75
N ALA A 53 2.67 -4.48 -21.29
CA ALA A 53 1.57 -4.97 -22.10
C ALA A 53 1.26 -4.02 -23.27
N PHE A 54 1.27 -2.73 -23.05
CA PHE A 54 1.09 -1.71 -24.09
C PHE A 54 2.23 -1.74 -25.12
N ALA A 55 3.47 -1.91 -24.66
CA ALA A 55 4.65 -2.07 -25.52
C ALA A 55 4.75 -3.46 -26.20
N ARG A 56 3.76 -4.33 -26.00
CA ARG A 56 3.75 -5.73 -26.50
C ARG A 56 4.97 -6.56 -26.07
N ALA A 57 5.58 -6.21 -24.95
CA ALA A 57 6.71 -6.95 -24.42
C ALA A 57 6.26 -8.28 -23.77
N PRO A 58 7.03 -9.37 -23.93
CA PRO A 58 6.62 -10.69 -23.43
C PRO A 58 6.74 -10.85 -21.91
N ILE A 59 7.41 -9.91 -21.24
CA ILE A 59 7.71 -10.00 -19.81
C ILE A 59 6.60 -9.37 -19.01
N ARG A 60 5.95 -10.14 -18.14
CA ARG A 60 4.96 -9.68 -17.18
C ARG A 60 5.34 -10.16 -15.79
N VAL A 61 5.09 -9.32 -14.80
CA VAL A 61 5.29 -9.67 -13.37
C VAL A 61 3.96 -10.09 -12.79
N THR A 62 3.89 -11.29 -12.27
CA THR A 62 2.64 -11.94 -11.79
C THR A 62 2.02 -11.28 -10.53
N PHE A 63 2.68 -10.27 -9.95
CA PHE A 63 2.32 -9.72 -8.64
C PHE A 63 1.58 -8.36 -8.69
N GLY A 64 1.26 -7.86 -9.89
CA GLY A 64 0.48 -6.63 -10.05
C GLY A 64 -0.99 -6.80 -9.65
N LEU A 65 -1.74 -5.71 -9.66
CA LEU A 65 -3.19 -5.77 -9.46
C LEU A 65 -3.84 -6.47 -10.65
N CYS A 66 -4.61 -7.52 -10.37
CA CYS A 66 -5.37 -8.26 -11.38
C CYS A 66 -6.39 -7.36 -12.08
N VAL A 67 -7.02 -6.44 -11.34
CA VAL A 67 -7.98 -5.48 -11.88
C VAL A 67 -7.37 -4.61 -12.99
N THR A 68 -6.11 -4.22 -12.87
CA THR A 68 -5.43 -3.41 -13.89
C THR A 68 -5.18 -4.19 -15.17
N ASP A 69 -4.72 -5.43 -15.04
CA ASP A 69 -4.47 -6.32 -16.19
C ASP A 69 -5.80 -6.68 -16.89
N PHE A 70 -6.86 -6.91 -16.11
CA PHE A 70 -8.18 -7.23 -16.63
C PHE A 70 -8.80 -6.07 -17.41
N ILE A 71 -8.78 -4.85 -16.84
CA ILE A 71 -9.28 -3.65 -17.51
C ILE A 71 -8.52 -3.41 -18.81
N PHE A 72 -7.20 -3.54 -18.79
CA PHE A 72 -6.38 -3.34 -19.97
C PHE A 72 -6.65 -4.40 -21.03
N ALA A 73 -6.78 -5.68 -20.66
CA ALA A 73 -7.07 -6.77 -21.58
C ALA A 73 -8.42 -6.58 -22.29
N ILE A 74 -9.47 -6.19 -21.53
CA ILE A 74 -10.79 -5.88 -22.11
C ILE A 74 -10.69 -4.72 -23.11
N GLY A 75 -10.08 -3.59 -22.70
CA GLY A 75 -9.93 -2.44 -23.58
C GLY A 75 -9.17 -2.78 -24.87
N HIS A 76 -8.12 -3.59 -24.75
CA HIS A 76 -7.32 -4.02 -25.89
C HIS A 76 -8.10 -4.95 -26.86
N SER A 77 -9.01 -5.77 -26.34
CA SER A 77 -9.84 -6.68 -27.16
C SER A 77 -10.94 -5.94 -27.95
N ILE A 78 -11.40 -4.78 -27.47
CA ILE A 78 -12.47 -3.99 -28.09
C ILE A 78 -11.94 -3.14 -29.26
N GLY A 79 -10.74 -2.59 -29.13
CA GLY A 79 -10.11 -1.78 -30.15
C GLY A 79 -9.26 -0.61 -29.65
N PRO A 80 -8.66 0.18 -30.57
CA PRO A 80 -7.68 1.20 -30.19
C PRO A 80 -8.19 2.25 -29.22
N ILE A 81 -9.38 2.80 -29.45
CA ILE A 81 -9.96 3.83 -28.58
C ILE A 81 -10.20 3.27 -27.17
N ALA A 82 -10.76 2.06 -27.06
CA ALA A 82 -10.99 1.39 -25.79
C ALA A 82 -9.68 1.06 -25.05
N THR A 83 -8.60 0.77 -25.80
CA THR A 83 -7.26 0.58 -25.23
C THR A 83 -6.75 1.86 -24.54
N TYR A 84 -6.92 3.03 -25.14
CA TYR A 84 -6.50 4.29 -24.49
C TYR A 84 -7.36 4.61 -23.28
N VAL A 85 -8.68 4.37 -23.35
CA VAL A 85 -9.58 4.56 -22.21
C VAL A 85 -9.19 3.63 -21.06
N SER A 86 -8.94 2.35 -21.33
CA SER A 86 -8.53 1.38 -20.30
C SER A 86 -7.16 1.75 -19.71
N LEU A 87 -6.22 2.25 -20.51
CA LEU A 87 -4.94 2.75 -20.03
C LEU A 87 -5.12 3.92 -19.05
N ALA A 88 -5.99 4.88 -19.39
CA ALA A 88 -6.30 6.02 -18.51
C ALA A 88 -6.93 5.56 -17.18
N LEU A 89 -7.84 4.58 -17.21
CA LEU A 89 -8.45 4.01 -16.01
C LEU A 89 -7.41 3.30 -15.13
N VAL A 90 -6.54 2.51 -15.73
CA VAL A 90 -5.45 1.83 -15.01
C VAL A 90 -4.50 2.82 -14.37
N LEU A 91 -4.09 3.87 -15.08
CA LEU A 91 -3.26 4.93 -14.50
C LEU A 91 -3.98 5.63 -13.33
N GLY A 92 -5.29 5.83 -13.42
CA GLY A 92 -6.10 6.34 -12.32
C GLY A 92 -6.03 5.43 -11.07
N ILE A 93 -6.14 4.11 -11.23
CA ILE A 93 -6.03 3.14 -10.13
C ILE A 93 -4.62 3.16 -9.53
N VAL A 94 -3.58 3.19 -10.36
CA VAL A 94 -2.18 3.27 -9.91
C VAL A 94 -1.93 4.56 -9.14
N CYS A 95 -2.44 5.70 -9.62
CA CYS A 95 -2.36 6.98 -8.91
C CYS A 95 -3.10 6.91 -7.56
N ALA A 96 -4.30 6.33 -7.52
CA ALA A 96 -5.05 6.16 -6.27
C ALA A 96 -4.28 5.34 -5.24
N LEU A 97 -3.69 4.20 -5.64
CA LEU A 97 -2.84 3.39 -4.75
C LEU A 97 -1.61 4.15 -4.25
N THR A 98 -0.97 4.92 -5.13
CA THR A 98 0.17 5.75 -4.76
C THR A 98 -0.23 6.80 -3.72
N LEU A 99 -1.38 7.46 -3.92
CA LEU A 99 -1.94 8.39 -2.96
C LEU A 99 -2.31 7.71 -1.63
N PHE A 100 -2.92 6.52 -1.66
CA PHE A 100 -3.17 5.76 -0.43
C PHE A 100 -1.88 5.47 0.33
N GLY A 101 -0.80 5.07 -0.35
CA GLY A 101 0.51 4.92 0.25
C GLY A 101 1.01 6.20 0.93
N LEU A 102 0.86 7.38 0.30
CA LEU A 102 1.22 8.66 0.89
C LEU A 102 0.38 9.00 2.14
N TYR A 103 -0.93 8.75 2.10
CA TYR A 103 -1.80 8.97 3.26
C TYR A 103 -1.55 7.96 4.39
N ILE A 104 -1.24 6.71 4.08
CA ILE A 104 -0.78 5.70 5.04
C ILE A 104 0.52 6.16 5.71
N TRP A 105 1.47 6.67 4.92
CA TRP A 105 2.72 7.23 5.46
C TRP A 105 2.48 8.37 6.43
N ARG A 106 1.44 9.19 6.20
CA ARG A 106 0.98 10.26 7.09
C ARG A 106 0.06 9.76 8.22
N ILE A 107 -0.10 8.45 8.37
CA ILE A 107 -0.89 7.79 9.44
C ILE A 107 -2.38 8.17 9.38
N GLN A 108 -2.92 8.38 8.20
CA GLN A 108 -4.35 8.59 7.99
C GLN A 108 -5.09 7.26 7.99
N THR A 109 -5.89 6.99 9.03
CA THR A 109 -6.55 5.68 9.26
C THR A 109 -7.48 5.27 8.11
N TRP A 110 -8.17 6.22 7.48
CA TRP A 110 -9.08 5.95 6.36
C TRP A 110 -8.35 5.34 5.15
N ALA A 111 -7.08 5.75 4.90
CA ALA A 111 -6.31 5.26 3.77
C ALA A 111 -5.93 3.77 3.91
N PHE A 112 -5.72 3.30 5.15
CA PHE A 112 -5.53 1.86 5.41
C PHE A 112 -6.79 1.08 5.06
N ILE A 113 -7.97 1.56 5.47
CA ILE A 113 -9.24 0.91 5.20
C ILE A 113 -9.49 0.86 3.69
N ALA A 114 -9.31 1.99 2.99
CA ALA A 114 -9.45 2.07 1.54
C ALA A 114 -8.50 1.10 0.82
N SER A 115 -7.24 1.02 1.25
CA SER A 115 -6.26 0.08 0.68
C SER A 115 -6.66 -1.38 0.94
N ILE A 116 -7.12 -1.73 2.14
CA ILE A 116 -7.57 -3.08 2.46
C ILE A 116 -8.76 -3.48 1.58
N ILE A 117 -9.74 -2.58 1.41
CA ILE A 117 -10.91 -2.84 0.55
C ILE A 117 -10.47 -3.08 -0.89
N LEU A 118 -9.64 -2.19 -1.45
CA LEU A 118 -9.15 -2.33 -2.82
C LEU A 118 -8.37 -3.63 -3.03
N LEU A 119 -7.45 -3.96 -2.12
CA LEU A 119 -6.67 -5.21 -2.18
C LEU A 119 -7.55 -6.45 -2.01
N SER A 120 -8.59 -6.39 -1.17
CA SER A 120 -9.51 -7.50 -0.98
C SER A 120 -10.33 -7.76 -2.26
N VAL A 121 -10.84 -6.71 -2.90
CA VAL A 121 -11.54 -6.82 -4.19
C VAL A 121 -10.62 -7.41 -5.24
N ASP A 122 -9.39 -6.94 -5.33
CA ASP A 122 -8.41 -7.45 -6.29
C ASP A 122 -8.05 -8.92 -6.01
N THR A 123 -7.90 -9.30 -4.73
CA THR A 123 -7.65 -10.71 -4.34
C THR A 123 -8.78 -11.63 -4.77
N VAL A 124 -10.05 -11.19 -4.66
CA VAL A 124 -11.19 -11.94 -5.15
C VAL A 124 -11.14 -12.07 -6.68
N LEU A 125 -10.79 -11.00 -7.38
CA LEU A 125 -10.62 -11.05 -8.84
C LEU A 125 -9.49 -12.00 -9.26
N VAL A 126 -8.36 -12.03 -8.55
CA VAL A 126 -7.28 -13.00 -8.78
C VAL A 126 -7.82 -14.44 -8.69
N ALA A 127 -8.59 -14.74 -7.64
CA ALA A 127 -9.14 -16.06 -7.44
C ALA A 127 -10.16 -16.45 -8.52
N LEU A 128 -10.99 -15.52 -8.97
CA LEU A 128 -12.03 -15.76 -9.99
C LEU A 128 -11.48 -15.87 -11.41
N VAL A 129 -10.50 -15.01 -11.76
CA VAL A 129 -9.98 -14.91 -13.15
C VAL A 129 -8.91 -15.95 -13.42
N TRP A 130 -8.02 -16.14 -12.48
CA TRP A 130 -6.82 -16.96 -12.68
C TRP A 130 -6.88 -18.33 -11.99
N GLY A 131 -7.86 -18.52 -11.11
CA GLY A 131 -7.99 -19.74 -10.31
C GLY A 131 -6.80 -19.96 -9.37
N LEU A 132 -6.72 -21.15 -8.79
CA LEU A 132 -5.64 -21.52 -7.86
C LEU A 132 -4.27 -21.71 -8.53
N GLY A 133 -4.19 -21.69 -9.87
CA GLY A 133 -2.92 -21.78 -10.62
C GLY A 133 -1.95 -20.63 -10.36
N PHE A 134 -2.44 -19.49 -9.88
CA PHE A 134 -1.66 -18.31 -9.51
C PHE A 134 -1.50 -18.14 -8.00
N PHE A 135 -1.29 -19.25 -7.30
CA PHE A 135 -1.14 -19.28 -5.84
C PHE A 135 -0.15 -18.22 -5.30
N ALA A 136 0.95 -17.97 -6.01
CA ALA A 136 1.94 -16.99 -5.58
C ALA A 136 1.36 -15.55 -5.57
N ALA A 137 0.62 -15.16 -6.62
CA ALA A 137 -0.05 -13.85 -6.67
C ALA A 137 -1.08 -13.72 -5.54
N PHE A 138 -1.91 -14.74 -5.36
CA PHE A 138 -2.91 -14.79 -4.29
C PHE A 138 -2.26 -14.66 -2.90
N ALA A 139 -1.18 -15.41 -2.64
CA ALA A 139 -0.45 -15.36 -1.37
C ALA A 139 0.15 -13.97 -1.09
N ILE A 140 0.69 -13.30 -2.11
CA ILE A 140 1.23 -11.94 -1.99
C ILE A 140 0.14 -10.93 -1.67
N HIS A 141 -1.03 -11.03 -2.30
CA HIS A 141 -2.17 -10.15 -1.99
C HIS A 141 -2.67 -10.34 -0.56
N LEU A 142 -2.80 -11.59 -0.11
CA LEU A 142 -3.15 -11.87 1.28
C LEU A 142 -2.11 -11.35 2.26
N LEU A 143 -0.83 -11.49 1.94
CA LEU A 143 0.26 -10.94 2.75
C LEU A 143 0.18 -9.40 2.81
N ALA A 144 -0.06 -8.74 1.67
CA ALA A 144 -0.21 -7.29 1.62
C ALA A 144 -1.41 -6.81 2.45
N ILE A 145 -2.57 -7.49 2.37
CA ILE A 145 -3.75 -7.20 3.20
C ILE A 145 -3.39 -7.36 4.69
N TYR A 146 -2.79 -8.49 5.05
CA TYR A 146 -2.42 -8.78 6.43
C TYR A 146 -1.47 -7.72 7.01
N LEU A 147 -0.41 -7.35 6.27
CA LEU A 147 0.55 -6.35 6.71
C LEU A 147 -0.07 -4.95 6.77
N THR A 148 -0.99 -4.61 5.86
CA THR A 148 -1.74 -3.36 5.91
C THR A 148 -2.67 -3.32 7.12
N PHE A 149 -3.33 -4.42 7.45
CA PHE A 149 -4.17 -4.55 8.65
C PHE A 149 -3.36 -4.39 9.95
N LEU A 150 -2.18 -5.02 10.04
CA LEU A 150 -1.26 -4.82 11.16
C LEU A 150 -0.79 -3.35 11.28
N GLY A 151 -0.54 -2.71 10.14
CA GLY A 151 -0.19 -1.30 10.05
C GLY A 151 -1.32 -0.40 10.54
N TYR A 152 -2.58 -0.72 10.21
CA TYR A 152 -3.77 -0.03 10.68
C TYR A 152 -3.90 -0.07 12.21
N GLY A 153 -3.75 -1.26 12.81
CA GLY A 153 -3.76 -1.42 14.27
C GLY A 153 -2.69 -0.56 14.96
N ALA A 154 -1.47 -0.56 14.41
CA ALA A 154 -0.38 0.27 14.91
C ALA A 154 -0.68 1.78 14.76
N ALA A 155 -1.26 2.19 13.62
CA ALA A 155 -1.65 3.59 13.38
C ALA A 155 -2.72 4.08 14.34
N LYS A 156 -3.74 3.24 14.59
CA LYS A 156 -4.80 3.55 15.55
C LYS A 156 -4.25 3.75 16.95
N LEU A 157 -3.44 2.81 17.43
CA LEU A 157 -2.82 2.88 18.75
C LEU A 157 -1.89 4.10 18.88
N TYR A 158 -1.10 4.40 17.85
CA TYR A 158 -0.26 5.60 17.82
C TYR A 158 -1.09 6.88 17.88
N SER A 159 -2.18 6.97 17.14
CA SER A 159 -3.06 8.15 17.13
C SER A 159 -3.78 8.38 18.46
N GLU A 160 -4.19 7.31 19.14
CA GLU A 160 -4.80 7.38 20.48
C GLU A 160 -3.77 7.89 21.50
N ARG A 161 -2.55 7.36 21.49
CA ARG A 161 -1.47 7.83 22.38
C ARG A 161 -1.13 9.30 22.15
N ARG A 162 -1.09 9.73 20.89
CA ARG A 162 -0.85 11.13 20.54
C ARG A 162 -1.94 12.05 21.10
N LYS A 163 -3.21 11.64 21.06
CA LYS A 163 -4.32 12.40 21.65
C LYS A 163 -4.20 12.53 23.16
N ASN A 164 -3.65 11.50 23.81
CA ASN A 164 -3.45 11.46 25.27
C ASN A 164 -2.14 12.11 25.73
N GLY A 165 -1.40 12.78 24.84
CA GLY A 165 -0.11 13.42 25.17
C GLY A 165 1.03 12.44 25.45
N GLN A 166 0.92 11.17 25.02
CA GLN A 166 1.89 10.09 25.25
C GLN A 166 2.74 9.75 24.00
N ALA A 167 2.72 10.57 22.93
CA ALA A 167 3.43 10.32 21.69
C ALA A 167 4.39 11.46 21.32
#